data_759b196df2b60532c3239e8092a9781c
#
_entry.id   759b196df2b60532c3239e8092a9781c
#
_cell.length_a   1.000
_cell.length_b   1.000
_cell.length_c   1.000
_cell.angle_alpha   90.00
_cell.angle_beta   90.00
_cell.angle_gamma   90.00
#
_symmetry.space_group_name_H-M   'P 1'
#
loop_
_entity.id
_entity.type
_entity.pdbx_description
1 polymer ?
#
loop_
_entity_poly.entity_id
_entity_poly.type
_entity_poly.pdbx_seq_one_letter_code
_entity_poly.pdbx_strand_id
1 'polypeptide(L)'
;MKAKPPFAHTYWFPLAALYSALTLPLSVGGQLGWFTVPVGLQYAWGHGHEMIFGFALIVIAGYLAGPQPKSYIFTVMGLWLVARLSFWFAPTSMITAIINIAFVGTLVWKLAPIFLRTAKKWRNKSAGFVLVGLGISALGFHTAMQSSQSDELSLKFLLEAVLLLSVLTFYMGGRIIAPALAGHFQSQNRFLKDRVQPKFEGSILILLFSVLVLNLLTFTWIKPVMAALLLLSALLCVVRVLRWRPWWSYRRADLLAMLLGYSWIIVGWLGIALSLITANFPITKALHAITIGALGTLTFTVMSRTRSHRVLRDTNAKPFVFILALLITAAALLRLNPTWLGYSQSIFLAACCWSFAFIGLFIWLMWLNKIEKKVKRQRQLMQDK
;
A
#
# COMPACT_ATOMS: atom_id res chain seq x y z
N MET A 1 -31.14 11.01 -18.96
CA MET A 1 -29.67 11.16 -18.79
C MET A 1 -29.03 9.84 -18.35
N LYS A 2 -27.97 9.34 -19.01
CA LYS A 2 -27.26 8.12 -18.56
C LYS A 2 -26.63 8.37 -17.17
N ALA A 3 -26.89 7.51 -16.21
CA ALA A 3 -26.34 7.62 -14.87
C ALA A 3 -24.79 7.61 -14.92
N LYS A 4 -24.13 8.55 -14.22
CA LYS A 4 -22.68 8.62 -14.17
C LYS A 4 -22.10 7.34 -13.59
N PRO A 5 -21.02 6.79 -14.18
CA PRO A 5 -20.42 5.55 -13.69
C PRO A 5 -19.92 5.70 -12.25
N PRO A 6 -20.06 4.64 -11.41
CA PRO A 6 -19.60 4.67 -10.04
C PRO A 6 -18.07 4.67 -9.98
N PHE A 7 -17.54 5.14 -8.86
CA PHE A 7 -16.10 5.04 -8.59
C PHE A 7 -15.70 3.63 -8.14
N ALA A 8 -14.62 3.11 -8.68
CA ALA A 8 -14.10 1.78 -8.35
C ALA A 8 -13.84 1.63 -6.84
N HIS A 9 -13.29 2.66 -6.18
CA HIS A 9 -13.01 2.65 -4.75
C HIS A 9 -14.25 2.44 -3.85
N THR A 10 -15.46 2.68 -4.35
CA THR A 10 -16.72 2.42 -3.59
C THR A 10 -16.87 0.93 -3.27
N TYR A 11 -16.36 0.06 -4.13
CA TYR A 11 -16.43 -1.40 -4.03
C TYR A 11 -15.10 -2.02 -3.59
N TRP A 12 -14.00 -1.58 -4.20
CA TRP A 12 -12.69 -2.21 -4.00
C TRP A 12 -12.05 -1.87 -2.65
N PHE A 13 -12.30 -0.68 -2.09
CA PHE A 13 -11.75 -0.34 -0.77
C PHE A 13 -12.35 -1.18 0.36
N PRO A 14 -13.69 -1.34 0.49
CA PRO A 14 -14.24 -2.24 1.49
C PRO A 14 -13.78 -3.69 1.31
N LEU A 15 -13.70 -4.18 0.05
CA LEU A 15 -13.19 -5.51 -0.26
C LEU A 15 -11.75 -5.69 0.24
N ALA A 16 -10.87 -4.75 -0.08
CA ALA A 16 -9.46 -4.78 0.34
C ALA A 16 -9.32 -4.74 1.87
N ALA A 17 -10.08 -3.86 2.54
CA ALA A 17 -10.04 -3.74 3.99
C ALA A 17 -10.46 -5.03 4.69
N LEU A 18 -11.58 -5.62 4.27
CA LEU A 18 -12.07 -6.89 4.82
C LEU A 18 -11.09 -8.03 4.54
N TYR A 19 -10.60 -8.11 3.30
CA TYR A 19 -9.66 -9.15 2.88
C TYR A 19 -8.39 -9.14 3.73
N SER A 20 -7.73 -7.98 3.87
CA SER A 20 -6.50 -7.88 4.64
C SER A 20 -6.71 -8.15 6.13
N ALA A 21 -7.86 -7.74 6.68
CA ALA A 21 -8.21 -7.98 8.07
C ALA A 21 -8.40 -9.46 8.40
N LEU A 22 -8.87 -10.27 7.44
CA LEU A 22 -9.09 -11.70 7.61
C LEU A 22 -7.87 -12.54 7.22
N THR A 23 -7.25 -12.24 6.08
CA THR A 23 -6.16 -13.03 5.52
C THR A 23 -4.90 -12.98 6.39
N LEU A 24 -4.60 -11.83 6.98
CA LEU A 24 -3.40 -11.66 7.81
C LEU A 24 -3.40 -12.58 9.05
N PRO A 25 -4.41 -12.56 9.94
CA PRO A 25 -4.42 -13.44 11.11
C PRO A 25 -4.51 -14.93 10.74
N LEU A 26 -5.20 -15.27 9.64
CA LEU A 26 -5.23 -16.63 9.12
C LEU A 26 -3.83 -17.11 8.75
N SER A 27 -3.10 -16.31 7.98
CA SER A 27 -1.74 -16.67 7.58
C SER A 27 -0.78 -16.73 8.77
N VAL A 28 -0.87 -15.79 9.71
CA VAL A 28 -0.04 -15.77 10.92
C VAL A 28 -0.32 -16.99 11.79
N GLY A 29 -1.59 -17.32 12.05
CA GLY A 29 -1.96 -18.48 12.85
C GLY A 29 -1.53 -19.81 12.20
N GLY A 30 -1.64 -19.91 10.87
CA GLY A 30 -1.15 -21.06 10.10
C GLY A 30 0.38 -21.20 10.18
N GLN A 31 1.14 -20.10 10.04
CA GLN A 31 2.60 -20.10 10.17
C GLN A 31 3.08 -20.41 11.60
N LEU A 32 2.29 -20.07 12.63
CA LEU A 32 2.58 -20.41 14.02
C LEU A 32 2.13 -21.84 14.40
N GLY A 33 1.47 -22.55 13.46
CA GLY A 33 1.00 -23.92 13.69
C GLY A 33 -0.20 -24.02 14.63
N TRP A 34 -0.95 -22.93 14.84
CA TRP A 34 -2.10 -22.94 15.77
C TRP A 34 -3.35 -23.60 15.18
N PHE A 35 -3.48 -23.55 13.87
CA PHE A 35 -4.56 -24.22 13.13
C PHE A 35 -4.16 -24.43 11.66
N THR A 36 -4.85 -25.34 11.01
CA THR A 36 -4.64 -25.60 9.60
C THR A 36 -5.27 -24.52 8.72
N VAL A 37 -4.52 -24.05 7.74
CA VAL A 37 -4.96 -23.09 6.74
C VAL A 37 -4.67 -23.62 5.33
N PRO A 38 -5.29 -23.07 4.29
CA PRO A 38 -4.92 -23.39 2.92
C PRO A 38 -3.42 -23.23 2.67
N VAL A 39 -2.84 -24.12 1.86
CA VAL A 39 -1.39 -24.21 1.66
C VAL A 39 -0.75 -22.89 1.22
N GLY A 40 -1.44 -22.09 0.40
CA GLY A 40 -0.97 -20.77 -0.03
C GLY A 40 -0.83 -19.74 1.08
N LEU A 41 -1.36 -19.99 2.29
CA LEU A 41 -1.26 -19.11 3.45
C LEU A 41 -0.27 -19.59 4.52
N GLN A 42 0.22 -20.84 4.42
CA GLN A 42 1.09 -21.45 5.44
C GLN A 42 2.51 -20.87 5.44
N TYR A 43 2.98 -20.30 4.34
CA TYR A 43 4.36 -19.91 4.14
C TYR A 43 4.53 -18.38 4.07
N ALA A 44 5.74 -17.91 4.40
CA ALA A 44 6.08 -16.50 4.36
C ALA A 44 5.91 -15.88 2.96
N TRP A 45 6.27 -16.61 1.90
CA TRP A 45 6.07 -16.16 0.52
C TRP A 45 4.58 -16.02 0.16
N GLY A 46 3.72 -16.91 0.68
CA GLY A 46 2.28 -16.84 0.48
C GLY A 46 1.67 -15.63 1.18
N HIS A 47 2.07 -15.37 2.42
CA HIS A 47 1.71 -14.15 3.13
C HIS A 47 2.11 -12.89 2.33
N GLY A 48 3.36 -12.83 1.88
CA GLY A 48 3.86 -11.70 1.07
C GLY A 48 3.06 -11.53 -0.22
N HIS A 49 2.79 -12.60 -0.96
CA HIS A 49 2.00 -12.60 -2.18
C HIS A 49 0.60 -12.02 -1.95
N GLU A 50 -0.12 -12.50 -0.93
CA GLU A 50 -1.48 -12.06 -0.66
C GLU A 50 -1.56 -10.60 -0.19
N MET A 51 -0.59 -10.14 0.58
CA MET A 51 -0.56 -8.74 1.03
C MET A 51 -0.13 -7.77 -0.08
N ILE A 52 0.71 -8.20 -1.02
CA ILE A 52 1.16 -7.36 -2.13
C ILE A 52 0.16 -7.42 -3.28
N PHE A 53 -0.06 -8.61 -3.85
CA PHE A 53 -0.87 -8.78 -5.07
C PHE A 53 -2.37 -8.95 -4.78
N GLY A 54 -2.74 -9.38 -3.58
CA GLY A 54 -4.13 -9.45 -3.13
C GLY A 54 -4.63 -8.13 -2.57
N PHE A 55 -4.02 -7.62 -1.52
CA PHE A 55 -4.47 -6.41 -0.82
C PHE A 55 -3.97 -5.12 -1.48
N ALA A 56 -2.64 -4.92 -1.58
CA ALA A 56 -2.11 -3.62 -1.99
C ALA A 56 -2.52 -3.24 -3.42
N LEU A 57 -2.49 -4.19 -4.37
CA LEU A 57 -2.87 -3.90 -5.77
C LEU A 57 -4.33 -3.49 -5.92
N ILE A 58 -5.27 -4.12 -5.21
CA ILE A 58 -6.69 -3.75 -5.31
C ILE A 58 -6.96 -2.38 -4.66
N VAL A 59 -6.20 -2.00 -3.62
CA VAL A 59 -6.24 -0.64 -3.05
C VAL A 59 -5.71 0.38 -4.06
N ILE A 60 -4.55 0.12 -4.66
CA ILE A 60 -3.94 0.99 -5.67
C ILE A 60 -4.88 1.16 -6.86
N ALA A 61 -5.45 0.07 -7.35
CA ALA A 61 -6.40 0.09 -8.44
C ALA A 61 -7.67 0.88 -8.07
N GLY A 62 -8.19 0.69 -6.86
CA GLY A 62 -9.34 1.44 -6.35
C GLY A 62 -9.12 2.94 -6.34
N TYR A 63 -7.92 3.37 -5.98
CA TYR A 63 -7.55 4.78 -5.96
C TYR A 63 -7.33 5.37 -7.37
N LEU A 64 -6.63 4.63 -8.24
CA LEU A 64 -6.18 5.13 -9.54
C LEU A 64 -7.21 5.00 -10.66
N ALA A 65 -8.11 4.00 -10.61
CA ALA A 65 -9.03 3.72 -11.72
C ALA A 65 -10.11 4.79 -11.92
N GLY A 66 -10.45 5.57 -10.89
CA GLY A 66 -11.49 6.59 -10.98
C GLY A 66 -12.90 6.00 -11.23
N PRO A 67 -13.78 6.73 -11.97
CA PRO A 67 -15.09 6.23 -12.36
C PRO A 67 -14.97 5.13 -13.42
N GLN A 68 -15.65 4.00 -13.22
CA GLN A 68 -15.64 2.86 -14.15
C GLN A 68 -17.04 2.28 -14.31
N PRO A 69 -17.35 1.65 -15.46
CA PRO A 69 -18.59 0.88 -15.64
C PRO A 69 -18.70 -0.22 -14.58
N LYS A 70 -19.92 -0.50 -14.12
CA LYS A 70 -20.14 -1.57 -13.13
C LYS A 70 -19.65 -2.93 -13.63
N SER A 71 -19.85 -3.24 -14.93
CA SER A 71 -19.33 -4.48 -15.55
C SER A 71 -17.83 -4.63 -15.31
N TYR A 72 -17.03 -3.61 -15.63
CA TYR A 72 -15.58 -3.64 -15.39
C TYR A 72 -15.24 -3.84 -13.91
N ILE A 73 -15.90 -3.10 -13.00
CA ILE A 73 -15.65 -3.22 -11.57
C ILE A 73 -15.89 -4.65 -11.08
N PHE A 74 -17.01 -5.26 -11.45
CA PHE A 74 -17.37 -6.62 -11.00
C PHE A 74 -16.57 -7.71 -11.71
N THR A 75 -16.20 -7.52 -13.00
CA THR A 75 -15.30 -8.45 -13.70
C THR A 75 -13.93 -8.50 -13.02
N VAL A 76 -13.34 -7.34 -12.70
CA VAL A 76 -12.05 -7.30 -11.98
C VAL A 76 -12.17 -7.90 -10.58
N MET A 77 -13.28 -7.64 -9.85
CA MET A 77 -13.53 -8.27 -8.54
C MET A 77 -13.66 -9.80 -8.65
N GLY A 78 -14.36 -10.30 -9.66
CA GLY A 78 -14.48 -11.75 -9.90
C GLY A 78 -13.14 -12.38 -10.22
N LEU A 79 -12.36 -11.78 -11.13
CA LEU A 79 -11.01 -12.24 -11.47
C LEU A 79 -10.08 -12.20 -10.25
N TRP A 80 -10.14 -11.14 -9.45
CA TRP A 80 -9.41 -11.04 -8.18
C TRP A 80 -9.79 -12.17 -7.23
N LEU A 81 -11.08 -12.43 -7.02
CA LEU A 81 -11.55 -13.49 -6.12
C LEU A 81 -11.07 -14.87 -6.56
N VAL A 82 -11.19 -15.18 -7.86
CA VAL A 82 -10.70 -16.44 -8.42
C VAL A 82 -9.20 -16.56 -8.27
N ALA A 83 -8.45 -15.47 -8.47
CA ALA A 83 -7.00 -15.43 -8.25
C ALA A 83 -6.63 -15.70 -6.78
N ARG A 84 -7.39 -15.16 -5.81
CA ARG A 84 -7.14 -15.42 -4.37
C ARG A 84 -7.44 -16.87 -4.02
N LEU A 85 -8.61 -17.36 -4.40
CA LEU A 85 -8.99 -18.73 -4.10
C LEU A 85 -8.05 -19.77 -4.76
N SER A 86 -7.70 -19.60 -6.03
CA SER A 86 -6.75 -20.49 -6.71
C SER A 86 -5.39 -20.52 -6.00
N PHE A 87 -4.89 -19.36 -5.57
CA PHE A 87 -3.61 -19.27 -4.86
C PHE A 87 -3.67 -19.91 -3.46
N TRP A 88 -4.77 -19.74 -2.72
CA TRP A 88 -4.91 -20.33 -1.40
C TRP A 88 -4.83 -21.86 -1.43
N PHE A 89 -5.47 -22.49 -2.41
CA PHE A 89 -5.57 -23.95 -2.45
C PHE A 89 -4.54 -24.64 -3.34
N ALA A 90 -4.02 -23.97 -4.37
CA ALA A 90 -3.08 -24.55 -5.33
C ALA A 90 -2.03 -23.51 -5.81
N PRO A 91 -1.17 -22.96 -4.91
CA PRO A 91 -0.25 -21.86 -5.23
C PRO A 91 0.76 -22.20 -6.33
N THR A 92 1.17 -23.45 -6.46
CA THR A 92 2.14 -23.95 -7.46
C THR A 92 1.50 -24.40 -8.77
N SER A 93 0.17 -24.33 -8.89
CA SER A 93 -0.52 -24.71 -10.13
C SER A 93 -0.29 -23.69 -11.25
N MET A 94 -0.05 -24.16 -12.47
CA MET A 94 0.04 -23.33 -13.67
C MET A 94 -1.25 -22.52 -13.90
N ILE A 95 -2.41 -23.12 -13.61
CA ILE A 95 -3.71 -22.43 -13.70
C ILE A 95 -3.75 -21.22 -12.73
N THR A 96 -3.28 -21.42 -11.51
CA THR A 96 -3.14 -20.33 -10.53
C THR A 96 -2.23 -19.24 -11.03
N ALA A 97 -1.08 -19.57 -11.60
CA ALA A 97 -0.16 -18.61 -12.19
C ALA A 97 -0.85 -17.78 -13.29
N ILE A 98 -1.51 -18.43 -14.24
CA ILE A 98 -2.22 -17.78 -15.33
C ILE A 98 -3.30 -16.83 -14.81
N ILE A 99 -4.13 -17.24 -13.85
CA ILE A 99 -5.21 -16.43 -13.30
C ILE A 99 -4.65 -15.19 -12.57
N ASN A 100 -3.60 -15.37 -11.76
CA ASN A 100 -2.98 -14.27 -11.03
C ASN A 100 -2.29 -13.28 -11.98
N ILE A 101 -1.56 -13.76 -12.97
CA ILE A 101 -0.94 -12.92 -14.01
C ILE A 101 -2.01 -12.18 -14.82
N ALA A 102 -3.12 -12.82 -15.15
CA ALA A 102 -4.24 -12.18 -15.84
C ALA A 102 -4.87 -11.06 -14.99
N PHE A 103 -5.06 -11.30 -13.69
CA PHE A 103 -5.54 -10.26 -12.77
C PHE A 103 -4.60 -9.05 -12.73
N VAL A 104 -3.31 -9.26 -12.45
CA VAL A 104 -2.31 -8.19 -12.36
C VAL A 104 -2.15 -7.49 -13.72
N GLY A 105 -2.07 -8.26 -14.81
CA GLY A 105 -1.97 -7.77 -16.17
C GLY A 105 -3.15 -6.87 -16.58
N THR A 106 -4.38 -7.23 -16.18
CA THR A 106 -5.58 -6.40 -16.40
C THR A 106 -5.45 -5.04 -15.73
N LEU A 107 -4.94 -4.99 -14.48
CA LEU A 107 -4.72 -3.73 -13.78
C LEU A 107 -3.59 -2.90 -14.40
N VAL A 108 -2.46 -3.52 -14.72
CA VAL A 108 -1.31 -2.85 -15.35
C VAL A 108 -1.72 -2.28 -16.71
N TRP A 109 -2.38 -3.08 -17.55
CA TRP A 109 -2.88 -2.64 -18.87
C TRP A 109 -3.79 -1.43 -18.78
N LYS A 110 -4.67 -1.39 -17.78
CA LYS A 110 -5.62 -0.28 -17.61
C LYS A 110 -4.99 0.96 -17.00
N LEU A 111 -4.10 0.80 -16.02
CA LEU A 111 -3.64 1.90 -15.16
C LEU A 111 -2.29 2.48 -15.59
N ALA A 112 -1.34 1.66 -16.06
CA ALA A 112 -0.01 2.16 -16.40
C ALA A 112 -0.03 3.19 -17.55
N PRO A 113 -0.82 3.03 -18.64
CA PRO A 113 -0.89 4.02 -19.72
C PRO A 113 -1.35 5.41 -19.28
N ILE A 114 -2.18 5.51 -18.22
CA ILE A 114 -2.62 6.78 -17.65
C ILE A 114 -1.42 7.64 -17.24
N PHE A 115 -0.37 7.02 -16.68
CA PHE A 115 0.84 7.73 -16.26
C PHE A 115 1.89 7.81 -17.36
N LEU A 116 2.08 6.75 -18.15
CA LEU A 116 3.14 6.68 -19.13
C LEU A 116 2.87 7.58 -20.36
N ARG A 117 1.60 7.64 -20.83
CA ARG A 117 1.22 8.37 -22.04
C ARG A 117 0.79 9.80 -21.79
N THR A 118 0.07 10.08 -20.66
CA THR A 118 -0.50 11.42 -20.43
C THR A 118 0.41 12.34 -19.63
N ALA A 119 1.38 11.81 -18.88
CA ALA A 119 2.25 12.61 -18.04
C ALA A 119 3.35 13.31 -18.85
N LYS A 120 3.37 14.65 -18.81
CA LYS A 120 4.41 15.47 -19.48
C LYS A 120 5.77 15.39 -18.77
N LYS A 121 5.79 15.30 -17.43
CA LYS A 121 7.02 15.27 -16.62
C LYS A 121 7.42 13.84 -16.31
N TRP A 122 8.72 13.49 -16.46
CA TRP A 122 9.24 12.15 -16.21
C TRP A 122 8.90 11.63 -14.79
N ARG A 123 8.95 12.49 -13.77
CA ARG A 123 8.58 12.14 -12.40
C ARG A 123 7.13 11.65 -12.28
N ASN A 124 6.23 12.14 -13.10
CA ASN A 124 4.85 11.70 -13.10
C ASN A 124 4.67 10.34 -13.80
N LYS A 125 5.62 9.94 -14.65
CA LYS A 125 5.65 8.61 -15.29
C LYS A 125 6.12 7.53 -14.31
N SER A 126 6.76 7.89 -13.18
CA SER A 126 7.28 6.93 -12.19
C SER A 126 6.20 5.96 -11.68
N ALA A 127 4.97 6.43 -11.44
CA ALA A 127 3.86 5.55 -11.05
C ALA A 127 3.53 4.50 -12.14
N GLY A 128 3.61 4.87 -13.40
CA GLY A 128 3.43 3.92 -14.52
C GLY A 128 4.53 2.86 -14.58
N PHE A 129 5.80 3.28 -14.41
CA PHE A 129 6.93 2.34 -14.35
C PHE A 129 6.81 1.38 -13.16
N VAL A 130 6.40 1.87 -11.99
CA VAL A 130 6.17 1.03 -10.81
C VAL A 130 5.05 0.02 -11.07
N LEU A 131 3.94 0.42 -11.69
CA LEU A 131 2.85 -0.51 -12.02
C LEU A 131 3.31 -1.62 -12.97
N VAL A 132 4.11 -1.28 -13.99
CA VAL A 132 4.71 -2.28 -14.89
C VAL A 132 5.68 -3.18 -14.11
N GLY A 133 6.54 -2.61 -13.26
CA GLY A 133 7.45 -3.37 -12.40
C GLY A 133 6.73 -4.35 -11.47
N LEU A 134 5.60 -3.94 -10.87
CA LEU A 134 4.76 -4.84 -10.08
C LEU A 134 4.17 -5.99 -10.92
N GLY A 135 3.81 -5.71 -12.19
CA GLY A 135 3.40 -6.75 -13.13
C GLY A 135 4.52 -7.75 -13.42
N ILE A 136 5.74 -7.24 -13.66
CA ILE A 136 6.94 -8.07 -13.87
C ILE A 136 7.26 -8.89 -12.59
N SER A 137 7.18 -8.28 -11.41
CA SER A 137 7.41 -8.98 -10.15
C SER A 137 6.38 -10.09 -9.91
N ALA A 138 5.11 -9.87 -10.27
CA ALA A 138 4.09 -10.92 -10.19
C ALA A 138 4.36 -12.07 -11.16
N LEU A 139 4.73 -11.76 -12.41
CA LEU A 139 5.14 -12.76 -13.39
C LEU A 139 6.35 -13.55 -12.89
N GLY A 140 7.40 -12.86 -12.42
CA GLY A 140 8.60 -13.48 -11.87
C GLY A 140 8.32 -14.35 -10.65
N PHE A 141 7.45 -13.92 -9.73
CA PHE A 141 7.01 -14.73 -8.59
C PHE A 141 6.36 -16.02 -9.05
N HIS A 142 5.39 -15.96 -9.95
CA HIS A 142 4.68 -17.15 -10.40
C HIS A 142 5.53 -18.08 -11.26
N THR A 143 6.47 -17.57 -12.05
CA THR A 143 7.44 -18.40 -12.77
C THR A 143 8.43 -19.06 -11.81
N ALA A 144 8.87 -18.37 -10.76
CA ALA A 144 9.72 -18.93 -9.71
C ALA A 144 9.03 -20.10 -8.99
N MET A 145 7.73 -19.96 -8.68
CA MET A 145 6.94 -21.02 -8.03
C MET A 145 6.82 -22.32 -8.87
N GLN A 146 7.13 -22.26 -10.16
CA GLN A 146 7.18 -23.44 -11.04
C GLN A 146 8.59 -24.06 -11.11
N SER A 147 9.60 -23.45 -10.53
CA SER A 147 10.99 -23.91 -10.56
C SER A 147 11.37 -24.72 -9.32
N SER A 148 12.47 -25.47 -9.39
CA SER A 148 13.03 -26.21 -8.26
C SER A 148 13.63 -25.32 -7.15
N GLN A 149 13.91 -24.04 -7.44
CA GLN A 149 14.41 -23.02 -6.49
C GLN A 149 13.29 -22.06 -6.06
N SER A 150 12.09 -22.58 -5.85
CA SER A 150 10.86 -21.79 -5.70
C SER A 150 10.91 -20.75 -4.57
N ASP A 151 11.40 -21.09 -3.40
CA ASP A 151 11.28 -20.23 -2.22
C ASP A 151 12.20 -19.00 -2.28
N GLU A 152 13.49 -19.18 -2.57
CA GLU A 152 14.45 -18.06 -2.60
C GLU A 152 14.12 -17.08 -3.72
N LEU A 153 13.87 -17.59 -4.92
CA LEU A 153 13.58 -16.76 -6.09
C LEU A 153 12.24 -16.04 -5.94
N SER A 154 11.22 -16.70 -5.38
CA SER A 154 9.91 -16.09 -5.10
C SER A 154 10.03 -14.96 -4.08
N LEU A 155 10.80 -15.14 -3.00
CA LEU A 155 11.07 -14.09 -2.02
C LEU A 155 11.83 -12.91 -2.62
N LYS A 156 12.74 -13.14 -3.58
CA LYS A 156 13.43 -12.06 -4.29
C LYS A 156 12.46 -11.19 -5.09
N PHE A 157 11.51 -11.79 -5.81
CA PHE A 157 10.47 -11.03 -6.53
C PHE A 157 9.50 -10.29 -5.59
N LEU A 158 9.20 -10.86 -4.41
CA LEU A 158 8.40 -10.15 -3.40
C LEU A 158 9.17 -8.97 -2.80
N LEU A 159 10.48 -9.12 -2.55
CA LEU A 159 11.33 -8.01 -2.11
C LEU A 159 11.32 -6.87 -3.14
N GLU A 160 11.49 -7.19 -4.42
CA GLU A 160 11.42 -6.22 -5.50
C GLU A 160 10.05 -5.52 -5.53
N ALA A 161 8.96 -6.26 -5.37
CA ALA A 161 7.62 -5.69 -5.29
C ALA A 161 7.44 -4.74 -4.09
N VAL A 162 8.02 -5.05 -2.92
CA VAL A 162 8.00 -4.15 -1.75
C VAL A 162 8.80 -2.88 -2.01
N LEU A 163 9.97 -2.98 -2.64
CA LEU A 163 10.77 -1.81 -3.03
C LEU A 163 9.99 -0.93 -4.03
N LEU A 164 9.35 -1.53 -5.05
CA LEU A 164 8.47 -0.83 -5.99
C LEU A 164 7.29 -0.15 -5.28
N LEU A 165 6.65 -0.83 -4.33
CA LEU A 165 5.59 -0.25 -3.51
C LEU A 165 6.11 0.92 -2.66
N SER A 166 7.34 0.87 -2.16
CA SER A 166 7.94 1.98 -1.42
C SER A 166 8.11 3.23 -2.30
N VAL A 167 8.55 3.05 -3.56
CA VAL A 167 8.62 4.13 -4.55
C VAL A 167 7.24 4.73 -4.82
N LEU A 168 6.23 3.87 -5.03
CA LEU A 168 4.86 4.33 -5.27
C LEU A 168 4.30 5.08 -4.07
N THR A 169 4.50 4.54 -2.87
CA THR A 169 4.04 5.13 -1.61
C THR A 169 4.70 6.48 -1.35
N PHE A 170 6.00 6.60 -1.60
CA PHE A 170 6.73 7.88 -1.56
C PHE A 170 6.15 8.89 -2.55
N TYR A 171 6.02 8.50 -3.81
CA TYR A 171 5.55 9.39 -4.88
C TYR A 171 4.09 9.81 -4.67
N MET A 172 3.18 8.85 -4.52
CA MET A 172 1.74 9.12 -4.36
C MET A 172 1.42 9.77 -3.01
N GLY A 173 2.09 9.35 -1.92
CA GLY A 173 1.96 9.97 -0.60
C GLY A 173 2.27 11.45 -0.64
N GLY A 174 3.38 11.84 -1.27
CA GLY A 174 3.71 13.25 -1.43
C GLY A 174 2.68 14.05 -2.23
N ARG A 175 2.06 13.42 -3.24
CA ARG A 175 1.00 14.02 -4.07
C ARG A 175 -0.33 14.19 -3.35
N ILE A 176 -0.57 13.43 -2.29
CA ILE A 176 -1.78 13.51 -1.47
C ILE A 176 -1.56 14.43 -0.27
N ILE A 177 -0.43 14.28 0.43
CA ILE A 177 -0.13 14.98 1.68
C ILE A 177 0.11 16.47 1.44
N ALA A 178 0.97 16.83 0.49
CA ALA A 178 1.35 18.23 0.29
C ALA A 178 0.16 19.15 -0.09
N PRO A 179 -0.77 18.77 -1.00
CA PRO A 179 -1.98 19.55 -1.23
C PRO A 179 -2.93 19.58 -0.02
N ALA A 180 -3.02 18.48 0.74
CA ALA A 180 -3.88 18.43 1.92
C ALA A 180 -3.39 19.38 3.03
N LEU A 181 -2.08 19.42 3.28
CA LEU A 181 -1.44 20.37 4.19
C LEU A 181 -1.63 21.80 3.71
N ALA A 182 -1.36 22.07 2.43
CA ALA A 182 -1.50 23.42 1.87
C ALA A 182 -2.93 23.94 1.99
N GLY A 183 -3.94 23.13 1.70
CA GLY A 183 -5.34 23.50 1.87
C GLY A 183 -5.71 23.79 3.33
N HIS A 184 -5.20 22.98 4.27
CA HIS A 184 -5.40 23.22 5.69
C HIS A 184 -4.72 24.50 6.17
N PHE A 185 -3.48 24.77 5.76
CA PHE A 185 -2.77 25.98 6.17
C PHE A 185 -3.39 27.24 5.57
N GLN A 186 -3.88 27.16 4.33
CA GLN A 186 -4.61 28.27 3.71
C GLN A 186 -5.89 28.64 4.49
N SER A 187 -6.62 27.66 5.04
CA SER A 187 -7.78 27.91 5.90
C SER A 187 -7.41 28.59 7.25
N GLN A 188 -6.12 28.61 7.61
CA GLN A 188 -5.57 29.28 8.79
C GLN A 188 -4.80 30.56 8.43
N ASN A 189 -4.98 31.10 7.24
CA ASN A 189 -4.22 32.22 6.71
C ASN A 189 -2.69 32.04 6.72
N ARG A 190 -2.24 30.77 6.56
CA ARG A 190 -0.82 30.40 6.46
C ARG A 190 -0.54 29.86 5.06
N PHE A 191 0.64 30.16 4.54
CA PHE A 191 1.04 29.75 3.20
C PHE A 191 2.17 28.71 3.24
N LEU A 192 1.98 27.55 2.60
CA LEU A 192 3.00 26.52 2.44
C LEU A 192 3.84 26.81 1.18
N LYS A 193 4.96 27.52 1.34
CA LYS A 193 5.87 27.84 0.23
C LYS A 193 6.42 26.60 -0.49
N ASP A 194 6.79 25.57 0.28
CA ASP A 194 7.45 24.36 -0.21
C ASP A 194 6.45 23.22 -0.51
N ARG A 195 5.24 23.55 -0.98
CA ARG A 195 4.25 22.53 -1.37
C ARG A 195 4.79 21.57 -2.44
N VAL A 196 5.42 22.10 -3.48
CA VAL A 196 6.01 21.33 -4.58
C VAL A 196 7.52 21.42 -4.47
N GLN A 197 8.17 20.27 -4.32
CA GLN A 197 9.62 20.17 -4.14
C GLN A 197 10.23 19.31 -5.26
N PRO A 198 10.28 19.81 -6.51
CA PRO A 198 10.61 19.00 -7.68
C PRO A 198 12.02 18.43 -7.67
N LYS A 199 13.00 19.16 -7.11
CA LYS A 199 14.38 18.71 -6.99
C LYS A 199 14.48 17.52 -6.01
N PHE A 200 13.95 17.65 -4.79
CA PHE A 200 13.92 16.56 -3.81
C PHE A 200 13.17 15.32 -4.32
N GLU A 201 11.99 15.51 -4.90
CA GLU A 201 11.19 14.43 -5.46
C GLU A 201 11.94 13.70 -6.57
N GLY A 202 12.58 14.45 -7.48
CA GLY A 202 13.34 13.88 -8.59
C GLY A 202 14.59 13.14 -8.13
N SER A 203 15.38 13.73 -7.23
CA SER A 203 16.59 13.08 -6.69
C SER A 203 16.27 11.78 -5.97
N ILE A 204 15.25 11.79 -5.09
CA ILE A 204 14.85 10.58 -4.37
C ILE A 204 14.34 9.50 -5.35
N LEU A 205 13.57 9.85 -6.37
CA LEU A 205 13.12 8.88 -7.37
C LEU A 205 14.29 8.27 -8.14
N ILE A 206 15.29 9.06 -8.53
CA ILE A 206 16.48 8.53 -9.22
C ILE A 206 17.22 7.54 -8.29
N LEU A 207 17.47 7.93 -7.04
CA LEU A 207 18.15 7.06 -6.07
C LEU A 207 17.39 5.74 -5.87
N LEU A 208 16.06 5.80 -5.71
CA LEU A 208 15.25 4.59 -5.51
C LEU A 208 15.17 3.71 -6.75
N PHE A 209 15.08 4.29 -7.96
CA PHE A 209 15.15 3.50 -9.19
C PHE A 209 16.54 2.86 -9.39
N SER A 210 17.62 3.53 -8.96
CA SER A 210 18.95 2.93 -8.92
C SER A 210 19.00 1.74 -7.95
N VAL A 211 18.39 1.84 -6.77
CA VAL A 211 18.26 0.73 -5.81
C VAL A 211 17.52 -0.46 -6.44
N LEU A 212 16.39 -0.22 -7.13
CA LEU A 212 15.64 -1.28 -7.83
C LEU A 212 16.51 -2.00 -8.87
N VAL A 213 17.24 -1.26 -9.70
CA VAL A 213 18.13 -1.86 -10.71
C VAL A 213 19.27 -2.65 -10.04
N LEU A 214 19.90 -2.08 -9.02
CA LEU A 214 20.99 -2.75 -8.29
C LEU A 214 20.52 -4.02 -7.58
N ASN A 215 19.30 -4.05 -7.05
CA ASN A 215 18.74 -5.24 -6.38
C ASN A 215 18.58 -6.45 -7.32
N LEU A 216 18.48 -6.22 -8.63
CA LEU A 216 18.45 -7.31 -9.62
C LEU A 216 19.80 -7.97 -9.83
N LEU A 217 20.89 -7.28 -9.49
CA LEU A 217 22.26 -7.75 -9.65
C LEU A 217 22.71 -8.56 -8.40
N THR A 218 23.67 -9.45 -8.57
CA THR A 218 24.09 -10.42 -7.53
C THR A 218 25.48 -10.17 -6.94
N PHE A 219 26.17 -9.09 -7.34
CA PHE A 219 27.52 -8.81 -6.87
C PHE A 219 27.56 -8.32 -5.41
N THR A 220 28.51 -8.79 -4.62
CA THR A 220 28.61 -8.50 -3.18
C THR A 220 28.82 -7.01 -2.85
N TRP A 221 29.59 -6.29 -3.71
CA TRP A 221 29.85 -4.85 -3.55
C TRP A 221 28.64 -3.95 -3.76
N ILE A 222 27.53 -4.50 -4.28
CA ILE A 222 26.28 -3.75 -4.52
C ILE A 222 25.56 -3.41 -3.21
N LYS A 223 25.65 -4.29 -2.21
CA LYS A 223 24.95 -4.10 -0.92
C LYS A 223 25.29 -2.77 -0.23
N PRO A 224 26.58 -2.40 -0.03
CA PRO A 224 26.92 -1.10 0.58
C PRO A 224 26.52 0.09 -0.30
N VAL A 225 26.56 -0.05 -1.63
CA VAL A 225 26.08 1.01 -2.54
C VAL A 225 24.59 1.21 -2.39
N MET A 226 23.78 0.15 -2.39
CA MET A 226 22.33 0.24 -2.15
C MET A 226 22.02 0.87 -0.78
N ALA A 227 22.76 0.48 0.26
CA ALA A 227 22.62 1.05 1.59
C ALA A 227 22.87 2.57 1.59
N ALA A 228 23.93 3.03 0.94
CA ALA A 228 24.26 4.46 0.82
C ALA A 228 23.16 5.23 0.07
N LEU A 229 22.62 4.67 -1.03
CA LEU A 229 21.52 5.27 -1.78
C LEU A 229 20.23 5.37 -0.95
N LEU A 230 19.92 4.34 -0.15
CA LEU A 230 18.76 4.34 0.74
C LEU A 230 18.91 5.33 1.90
N LEU A 231 20.11 5.41 2.51
CA LEU A 231 20.42 6.41 3.54
C LEU A 231 20.28 7.83 3.01
N LEU A 232 20.81 8.10 1.82
CA LEU A 232 20.65 9.42 1.17
C LEU A 232 19.20 9.71 0.85
N SER A 233 18.44 8.71 0.36
CA SER A 233 16.99 8.85 0.10
C SER A 233 16.22 9.17 1.38
N ALA A 234 16.55 8.51 2.48
CA ALA A 234 15.92 8.75 3.78
C ALA A 234 16.21 10.16 4.28
N LEU A 235 17.48 10.62 4.21
CA LEU A 235 17.89 11.98 4.59
C LEU A 235 17.16 13.05 3.78
N LEU A 236 17.15 12.92 2.46
CA LEU A 236 16.42 13.84 1.58
C LEU A 236 14.91 13.84 1.86
N CYS A 237 14.34 12.67 2.20
CA CYS A 237 12.93 12.56 2.57
C CYS A 237 12.62 13.24 3.91
N VAL A 238 13.51 13.13 4.92
CA VAL A 238 13.40 13.89 6.18
C VAL A 238 13.35 15.37 5.88
N VAL A 239 14.32 15.91 5.12
CA VAL A 239 14.34 17.32 4.74
C VAL A 239 13.05 17.73 4.03
N ARG A 240 12.57 16.89 3.10
CA ARG A 240 11.29 17.14 2.40
C ARG A 240 10.10 17.23 3.34
N VAL A 241 9.99 16.33 4.33
CA VAL A 241 8.90 16.33 5.32
C VAL A 241 8.98 17.54 6.23
N LEU A 242 10.18 17.90 6.73
CA LEU A 242 10.37 19.07 7.57
C LEU A 242 9.98 20.38 6.86
N ARG A 243 10.26 20.49 5.55
CA ARG A 243 9.84 21.64 4.72
C ARG A 243 8.32 21.75 4.57
N TRP A 244 7.55 20.69 4.77
CA TRP A 244 6.09 20.74 4.83
C TRP A 244 5.54 21.28 6.16
N ARG A 245 6.40 21.58 7.15
CA ARG A 245 6.03 22.12 8.46
C ARG A 245 4.95 21.29 9.16
N PRO A 246 5.17 19.98 9.40
CA PRO A 246 4.17 19.04 9.91
C PRO A 246 3.57 19.45 11.25
N TRP A 247 4.32 20.19 12.09
CA TRP A 247 3.87 20.71 13.38
C TRP A 247 2.70 21.69 13.29
N TRP A 248 2.44 22.32 12.13
CA TRP A 248 1.27 23.19 11.96
C TRP A 248 -0.04 22.41 11.78
N SER A 249 0.02 21.09 11.63
CA SER A 249 -1.15 20.21 11.45
C SER A 249 -1.56 19.46 12.73
N TYR A 250 -1.05 19.82 13.91
CA TYR A 250 -1.24 19.09 15.17
C TYR A 250 -2.71 18.89 15.58
N ARG A 251 -3.63 19.74 15.14
CA ARG A 251 -5.08 19.61 15.39
C ARG A 251 -5.83 18.80 14.32
N ARG A 252 -5.13 18.24 13.33
CA ARG A 252 -5.74 17.53 12.20
C ARG A 252 -5.32 16.05 12.23
N ALA A 253 -6.18 15.21 12.82
CA ALA A 253 -5.95 13.77 12.97
C ALA A 253 -5.68 13.06 11.63
N ASP A 254 -6.39 13.43 10.56
CA ASP A 254 -6.19 12.89 9.21
C ASP A 254 -4.83 13.24 8.61
N LEU A 255 -4.35 14.45 8.84
CA LEU A 255 -3.04 14.89 8.36
C LEU A 255 -1.90 14.25 9.16
N LEU A 256 -2.07 14.17 10.50
CA LEU A 256 -1.10 13.49 11.36
C LEU A 256 -0.98 12.00 11.00
N ALA A 257 -2.09 11.30 10.76
CA ALA A 257 -2.05 9.89 10.34
C ALA A 257 -1.34 9.72 8.99
N MET A 258 -1.56 10.62 8.02
CA MET A 258 -0.83 10.58 6.74
C MET A 258 0.66 10.87 6.90
N LEU A 259 1.02 11.86 7.72
CA LEU A 259 2.42 12.19 8.01
C LEU A 259 3.13 11.03 8.74
N LEU A 260 2.45 10.40 9.69
CA LEU A 260 2.94 9.21 10.40
C LEU A 260 3.24 8.07 9.41
N GLY A 261 2.30 7.74 8.54
CA GLY A 261 2.51 6.71 7.51
C GLY A 261 3.65 7.07 6.54
N TYR A 262 3.78 8.35 6.19
CA TYR A 262 4.87 8.80 5.32
C TYR A 262 6.24 8.74 6.01
N SER A 263 6.29 9.02 7.33
CA SER A 263 7.52 8.89 8.12
C SER A 263 8.01 7.46 8.23
N TRP A 264 7.10 6.47 8.23
CA TRP A 264 7.46 5.06 8.19
C TRP A 264 8.23 4.64 6.93
N ILE A 265 8.10 5.37 5.81
CA ILE A 265 8.93 5.14 4.61
C ILE A 265 10.42 5.37 4.96
N ILE A 266 10.69 6.44 5.69
CA ILE A 266 12.06 6.81 6.12
C ILE A 266 12.62 5.71 7.02
N VAL A 267 11.84 5.27 8.02
CA VAL A 267 12.23 4.16 8.91
C VAL A 267 12.51 2.88 8.14
N GLY A 268 11.68 2.57 7.13
CA GLY A 268 11.86 1.41 6.27
C GLY A 268 13.16 1.46 5.45
N TRP A 269 13.45 2.58 4.81
CA TRP A 269 14.71 2.74 4.04
C TRP A 269 15.94 2.68 4.93
N LEU A 270 15.90 3.30 6.12
CA LEU A 270 16.96 3.20 7.13
C LEU A 270 17.14 1.75 7.59
N GLY A 271 16.05 1.04 7.85
CA GLY A 271 16.08 -0.36 8.27
C GLY A 271 16.65 -1.29 7.19
N ILE A 272 16.27 -1.10 5.90
CA ILE A 272 16.86 -1.87 4.79
C ILE A 272 18.34 -1.55 4.64
N ALA A 273 18.74 -0.28 4.70
CA ALA A 273 20.15 0.10 4.64
C ALA A 273 20.97 -0.56 5.77
N LEU A 274 20.45 -0.56 6.99
CA LEU A 274 21.06 -1.24 8.13
C LEU A 274 21.20 -2.75 7.88
N SER A 275 20.16 -3.39 7.37
CA SER A 275 20.16 -4.83 7.04
C SER A 275 21.17 -5.20 5.94
N LEU A 276 21.48 -4.28 5.02
CA LEU A 276 22.47 -4.50 3.96
C LEU A 276 23.91 -4.36 4.46
N ILE A 277 24.12 -3.62 5.56
CA ILE A 277 25.47 -3.35 6.13
C ILE A 277 25.76 -4.33 7.28
N THR A 278 24.74 -4.74 8.05
CA THR A 278 24.92 -5.56 9.25
C THR A 278 24.18 -6.88 9.14
N ALA A 279 24.82 -7.98 9.55
CA ALA A 279 24.17 -9.29 9.61
C ALA A 279 23.13 -9.40 10.76
N ASN A 280 23.19 -8.50 11.74
CA ASN A 280 22.39 -8.60 12.97
C ASN A 280 20.94 -8.10 12.82
N PHE A 281 20.61 -7.42 11.73
CA PHE A 281 19.28 -6.89 11.47
C PHE A 281 18.67 -7.53 10.22
N PRO A 282 17.78 -8.53 10.35
CA PRO A 282 17.18 -9.21 9.21
C PRO A 282 16.35 -8.26 8.32
N ILE A 283 16.53 -8.38 7.01
CA ILE A 283 15.80 -7.56 6.01
C ILE A 283 14.28 -7.69 6.16
N THR A 284 13.78 -8.85 6.55
CA THR A 284 12.36 -9.10 6.79
C THR A 284 11.75 -8.18 7.85
N LYS A 285 12.51 -7.79 8.88
CA LYS A 285 12.07 -6.79 9.85
C LYS A 285 11.93 -5.42 9.20
N ALA A 286 12.95 -4.98 8.44
CA ALA A 286 12.93 -3.69 7.75
C ALA A 286 11.76 -3.57 6.77
N LEU A 287 11.45 -4.65 6.04
CA LEU A 287 10.32 -4.67 5.10
C LEU A 287 8.98 -4.40 5.79
N HIS A 288 8.80 -4.81 7.05
CA HIS A 288 7.57 -4.54 7.79
C HIS A 288 7.40 -3.05 8.17
N ALA A 289 8.47 -2.28 8.27
CA ALA A 289 8.36 -0.82 8.39
C ALA A 289 7.73 -0.20 7.13
N ILE A 290 8.06 -0.72 5.94
CA ILE A 290 7.45 -0.29 4.68
C ILE A 290 6.04 -0.85 4.54
N THR A 291 5.84 -2.16 4.70
CA THR A 291 4.58 -2.82 4.36
C THR A 291 3.48 -2.58 5.40
N ILE A 292 3.80 -2.63 6.69
CA ILE A 292 2.84 -2.33 7.77
C ILE A 292 2.85 -0.83 8.06
N GLY A 293 4.02 -0.30 8.42
CA GLY A 293 4.14 1.09 8.86
C GLY A 293 3.72 2.09 7.78
N ALA A 294 4.39 2.08 6.63
CA ALA A 294 4.13 3.06 5.58
C ALA A 294 2.90 2.70 4.74
N LEU A 295 2.94 1.57 4.04
CA LEU A 295 1.87 1.17 3.13
C LEU A 295 0.55 0.96 3.89
N GLY A 296 0.57 0.25 5.02
CA GLY A 296 -0.61 0.00 5.84
C GLY A 296 -1.26 1.29 6.31
N THR A 297 -0.50 2.19 6.95
CA THR A 297 -1.04 3.45 7.48
C THR A 297 -1.49 4.40 6.37
N LEU A 298 -0.73 4.52 5.27
CA LEU A 298 -1.11 5.41 4.17
C LEU A 298 -2.30 4.88 3.38
N THR A 299 -2.38 3.59 3.08
CA THR A 299 -3.55 3.02 2.40
C THR A 299 -4.80 3.16 3.26
N PHE A 300 -4.71 2.86 4.56
CA PHE A 300 -5.79 3.06 5.53
C PHE A 300 -6.30 4.51 5.52
N THR A 301 -5.40 5.48 5.68
CA THR A 301 -5.76 6.90 5.76
C THR A 301 -6.26 7.45 4.42
N VAL A 302 -5.68 7.04 3.30
CA VAL A 302 -6.12 7.43 1.96
C VAL A 302 -7.50 6.87 1.63
N MET A 303 -7.76 5.59 1.93
CA MET A 303 -9.09 4.99 1.74
C MET A 303 -10.16 5.72 2.55
N SER A 304 -9.90 5.95 3.85
CA SER A 304 -10.81 6.68 4.73
C SER A 304 -11.05 8.11 4.22
N ARG A 305 -9.99 8.87 3.98
CA ARG A 305 -10.05 10.28 3.54
C ARG A 305 -10.75 10.44 2.20
N THR A 306 -10.41 9.61 1.20
CA THR A 306 -11.00 9.67 -0.15
C THR A 306 -12.51 9.48 -0.09
N ARG A 307 -12.97 8.49 0.69
CA ARG A 307 -14.40 8.21 0.84
C ARG A 307 -15.10 9.28 1.67
N SER A 308 -14.54 9.72 2.78
CA SER A 308 -15.11 10.78 3.63
C SER A 308 -15.28 12.09 2.85
N HIS A 309 -14.24 12.55 2.15
CA HIS A 309 -14.30 13.75 1.33
C HIS A 309 -15.41 13.68 0.27
N ARG A 310 -15.57 12.51 -0.36
CA ARG A 310 -16.54 12.35 -1.43
C ARG A 310 -17.98 12.31 -0.94
N VAL A 311 -18.21 11.64 0.19
CA VAL A 311 -19.57 11.42 0.72
C VAL A 311 -20.01 12.55 1.65
N LEU A 312 -19.13 12.95 2.57
CA LEU A 312 -19.45 13.93 3.62
C LEU A 312 -19.02 15.36 3.24
N ARG A 313 -18.26 15.54 2.17
CA ARG A 313 -17.61 16.82 1.82
C ARG A 313 -16.66 17.35 2.91
N ASP A 314 -16.38 16.53 3.88
CA ASP A 314 -15.47 16.82 4.99
C ASP A 314 -14.30 15.84 4.96
N THR A 315 -13.09 16.36 5.15
CA THR A 315 -11.86 15.58 5.24
C THR A 315 -11.35 15.50 6.67
N ASN A 316 -11.98 16.24 7.60
CA ASN A 316 -11.61 16.18 9.00
C ASN A 316 -12.01 14.83 9.57
N ALA A 317 -11.06 13.89 9.55
CA ALA A 317 -11.30 12.56 10.08
C ALA A 317 -11.65 12.65 11.56
N LYS A 318 -12.65 11.89 11.96
CA LYS A 318 -12.97 11.73 13.37
C LYS A 318 -11.78 11.14 14.12
N PRO A 319 -11.58 11.44 15.40
CA PRO A 319 -10.41 10.98 16.18
C PRO A 319 -10.15 9.47 16.08
N PHE A 320 -11.20 8.66 15.94
CA PHE A 320 -11.05 7.21 15.82
C PHE A 320 -10.17 6.77 14.62
N VAL A 321 -10.17 7.53 13.51
CA VAL A 321 -9.31 7.21 12.35
C VAL A 321 -7.83 7.31 12.72
N PHE A 322 -7.47 8.29 13.55
CA PHE A 322 -6.10 8.42 14.04
C PHE A 322 -5.74 7.30 15.04
N ILE A 323 -6.68 6.94 15.94
CA ILE A 323 -6.50 5.82 16.88
C ILE A 323 -6.25 4.52 16.12
N LEU A 324 -7.04 4.23 15.07
CA LEU A 324 -6.83 3.05 14.24
C LEU A 324 -5.50 3.09 13.48
N ALA A 325 -5.05 4.27 13.03
CA ALA A 325 -3.72 4.43 12.42
C ALA A 325 -2.59 4.18 13.43
N LEU A 326 -2.78 4.53 14.71
CA LEU A 326 -1.84 4.19 15.78
C LEU A 326 -1.77 2.68 16.05
N LEU A 327 -2.88 1.93 15.92
CA LEU A 327 -2.84 0.47 15.99
C LEU A 327 -1.98 -0.14 14.88
N ILE A 328 -2.04 0.40 13.67
CA ILE A 328 -1.17 -0.06 12.57
C ILE A 328 0.30 0.25 12.90
N THR A 329 0.58 1.42 13.49
CA THR A 329 1.92 1.77 13.97
C THR A 329 2.40 0.81 15.07
N ALA A 330 1.53 0.46 16.02
CA ALA A 330 1.83 -0.53 17.05
C ALA A 330 2.15 -1.90 16.44
N ALA A 331 1.38 -2.32 15.44
CA ALA A 331 1.67 -3.55 14.68
C ALA A 331 3.05 -3.51 14.02
N ALA A 332 3.44 -2.37 13.42
CA ALA A 332 4.77 -2.19 12.82
C ALA A 332 5.89 -2.29 13.87
N LEU A 333 5.74 -1.64 15.02
CA LEU A 333 6.71 -1.69 16.11
C LEU A 333 6.89 -3.12 16.67
N LEU A 334 5.80 -3.86 16.87
CA LEU A 334 5.84 -5.25 17.30
C LEU A 334 6.53 -6.17 16.29
N ARG A 335 6.41 -5.88 15.01
CA ARG A 335 7.10 -6.64 13.95
C ARG A 335 8.59 -6.28 13.81
N LEU A 336 8.96 -5.04 14.12
CA LEU A 336 10.36 -4.61 14.13
C LEU A 336 11.13 -5.23 15.30
N ASN A 337 10.49 -5.37 16.45
CA ASN A 337 11.12 -5.99 17.63
C ASN A 337 10.22 -7.07 18.27
N PRO A 338 10.11 -8.26 17.64
CA PRO A 338 9.22 -9.33 18.10
C PRO A 338 9.67 -9.99 19.42
N THR A 339 10.82 -9.63 19.97
CA THR A 339 11.33 -10.19 21.23
C THR A 339 10.79 -9.50 22.47
N TRP A 340 10.13 -8.35 22.35
CA TRP A 340 9.60 -7.61 23.53
C TRP A 340 8.61 -8.40 24.37
N LEU A 341 7.74 -9.20 23.74
CA LEU A 341 6.72 -10.02 24.42
C LEU A 341 6.90 -11.52 24.15
N GLY A 342 8.03 -11.91 23.53
CA GLY A 342 8.18 -13.21 22.90
C GLY A 342 7.75 -13.23 21.44
N TYR A 343 8.42 -14.05 20.62
CA TYR A 343 8.30 -14.01 19.16
C TYR A 343 6.85 -14.25 18.67
N SER A 344 6.22 -15.33 19.13
CA SER A 344 4.87 -15.71 18.69
C SER A 344 3.80 -14.72 19.16
N GLN A 345 3.89 -14.25 20.43
CA GLN A 345 2.95 -13.29 20.98
C GLN A 345 3.05 -11.93 20.27
N SER A 346 4.25 -11.44 20.01
CA SER A 346 4.47 -10.17 19.29
C SER A 346 3.90 -10.20 17.88
N ILE A 347 4.10 -11.32 17.15
CA ILE A 347 3.58 -11.48 15.79
C ILE A 347 2.05 -11.56 15.79
N PHE A 348 1.48 -12.32 16.72
CA PHE A 348 0.04 -12.43 16.85
C PHE A 348 -0.61 -11.11 17.25
N LEU A 349 -0.07 -10.41 18.22
CA LEU A 349 -0.59 -9.11 18.65
C LEU A 349 -0.49 -8.07 17.53
N ALA A 350 0.59 -8.11 16.73
CA ALA A 350 0.71 -7.28 15.52
C ALA A 350 -0.42 -7.59 14.51
N ALA A 351 -0.73 -8.87 14.31
CA ALA A 351 -1.83 -9.28 13.44
C ALA A 351 -3.19 -8.81 13.98
N CYS A 352 -3.42 -8.91 15.29
CA CYS A 352 -4.62 -8.39 15.93
C CYS A 352 -4.76 -6.87 15.75
N CYS A 353 -3.70 -6.10 16.03
CA CYS A 353 -3.71 -4.64 15.85
C CYS A 353 -4.06 -4.25 14.41
N TRP A 354 -3.46 -4.92 13.42
CA TRP A 354 -3.77 -4.73 12.01
C TRP A 354 -5.23 -5.04 11.70
N SER A 355 -5.70 -6.23 12.12
CA SER A 355 -7.06 -6.68 11.83
C SER A 355 -8.11 -5.77 12.43
N PHE A 356 -7.96 -5.36 13.69
CA PHE A 356 -8.86 -4.39 14.33
C PHE A 356 -8.90 -3.06 13.58
N ALA A 357 -7.74 -2.55 13.14
CA ALA A 357 -7.69 -1.32 12.36
C ALA A 357 -8.45 -1.46 11.04
N PHE A 358 -8.23 -2.52 10.29
CA PHE A 358 -8.85 -2.71 8.99
C PHE A 358 -10.33 -3.16 9.06
N ILE A 359 -10.76 -3.85 10.12
CA ILE A 359 -12.19 -4.09 10.41
C ILE A 359 -12.88 -2.75 10.70
N GLY A 360 -12.28 -1.90 11.54
CA GLY A 360 -12.81 -0.56 11.81
C GLY A 360 -12.93 0.28 10.54
N LEU A 361 -11.94 0.21 9.65
CA LEU A 361 -11.99 0.86 8.34
C LEU A 361 -13.11 0.28 7.47
N PHE A 362 -13.24 -1.04 7.41
CA PHE A 362 -14.31 -1.70 6.65
C PHE A 362 -15.69 -1.22 7.09
N ILE A 363 -15.96 -1.21 8.40
CA ILE A 363 -17.22 -0.74 8.98
C ILE A 363 -17.46 0.72 8.60
N TRP A 364 -16.44 1.57 8.70
CA TRP A 364 -16.52 2.98 8.30
C TRP A 364 -16.85 3.17 6.82
N LEU A 365 -16.19 2.43 5.94
CA LEU A 365 -16.42 2.48 4.50
C LEU A 365 -17.84 2.00 4.13
N MET A 366 -18.33 0.95 4.80
CA MET A 366 -19.68 0.45 4.60
C MET A 366 -20.74 1.44 5.07
N TRP A 367 -20.51 2.12 6.19
CA TRP A 367 -21.38 3.20 6.68
C TRP A 367 -21.43 4.37 5.68
N LEU A 368 -20.27 4.80 5.16
CA LEU A 368 -20.21 5.83 4.12
C LEU A 368 -20.98 5.41 2.85
N ASN A 369 -20.89 4.15 2.46
CA ASN A 369 -21.64 3.64 1.31
C ASN A 369 -23.17 3.70 1.53
N LYS A 370 -23.65 3.43 2.76
CA LYS A 370 -25.07 3.58 3.12
C LYS A 370 -25.52 5.04 3.00
N ILE A 371 -24.75 5.98 3.52
CA ILE A 371 -25.04 7.42 3.39
C ILE A 371 -25.08 7.84 1.92
N GLU A 372 -24.10 7.46 1.11
CA GLU A 372 -24.06 7.82 -0.30
C GLU A 372 -25.32 7.34 -1.04
N LYS A 373 -25.77 6.11 -0.76
CA LYS A 373 -27.03 5.57 -1.34
C LYS A 373 -28.25 6.38 -0.89
N LYS A 374 -28.35 6.73 0.40
CA LYS A 374 -29.46 7.55 0.93
C LYS A 374 -29.53 8.93 0.26
N VAL A 375 -28.40 9.61 0.16
CA VAL A 375 -28.32 10.93 -0.49
C VAL A 375 -28.71 10.86 -1.98
N LYS A 376 -28.23 9.85 -2.70
CA LYS A 376 -28.60 9.65 -4.12
C LYS A 376 -30.11 9.42 -4.28
N ARG A 377 -30.71 8.59 -3.44
CA ARG A 377 -32.17 8.33 -3.48
C ARG A 377 -33.00 9.59 -3.20
N GLN A 378 -32.58 10.39 -2.21
CA GLN A 378 -33.26 11.66 -1.91
C GLN A 378 -33.21 12.65 -3.09
N ARG A 379 -32.05 12.75 -3.77
CA ARG A 379 -31.89 13.62 -4.95
C ARG A 379 -32.76 13.16 -6.12
N GLN A 380 -32.89 11.85 -6.34
CA GLN A 380 -33.81 11.32 -7.38
C GLN A 380 -35.26 11.68 -7.09
N LEU A 381 -35.74 11.47 -5.86
CA LEU A 381 -37.09 11.82 -5.46
C LEU A 381 -37.42 13.33 -5.57
N MET A 382 -36.40 14.20 -5.46
CA MET A 382 -36.57 15.66 -5.66
C MET A 382 -36.56 16.06 -7.14
N GLN A 383 -35.97 15.25 -8.04
CA GLN A 383 -35.94 15.50 -9.47
C GLN A 383 -37.19 14.96 -10.19
N ASP A 384 -37.87 13.99 -9.57
CA ASP A 384 -39.09 13.36 -10.08
C ASP A 384 -40.37 14.11 -9.62
N LYS A 385 -40.21 15.14 -8.77
CA LYS A 385 -41.22 16.15 -8.40
C LYS A 385 -41.06 17.42 -9.22
#